data_287257b639861b5ea533d333ac528866
#
_entry.id   287257b639861b5ea533d333ac528866
#
_cell.length_a   1.000
_cell.length_b   1.000
_cell.length_c   1.000
_cell.angle_alpha   90.00
_cell.angle_beta   90.00
_cell.angle_gamma   90.00
#
_symmetry.space_group_name_H-M   'P 1'
#
loop_
_entity.id
_entity.type
_entity.pdbx_description
1 polymer ?
#
loop_
_entity_poly.entity_id
_entity_poly.type
_entity_poly.pdbx_seq_one_letter_code
_entity_poly.pdbx_strand_id
1 'polypeptide(L)'
;MKDLRKINNLTCWLVISFLFFQTTESKAQVIKMTTKDLTNQSTAVLYGKCSKIKAEWNADKSIIYTYVTVVPEEYIKGNLGSEVTIAIPGGQVGDIKYEVSDMPLFNEGEDIVAFIWTNPAGKNLITGGSQGKMKIEKDIKTGKRMVQGSTTDVVTEPEVKGIDKSAKTGKPEKVPLDDFVTKLKGYAKH
;
A
#
# COMPACT_ATOMS: atom_id res chain seq x y z
N MET A 1 4.04 -65.84 16.27
CA MET A 1 4.15 -65.03 15.05
C MET A 1 2.88 -64.22 14.73
N LYS A 2 2.02 -63.90 15.68
CA LYS A 2 0.77 -63.09 15.45
C LYS A 2 0.82 -61.66 15.98
N ASP A 3 1.82 -61.30 16.79
CA ASP A 3 1.83 -59.99 17.47
C ASP A 3 2.59 -58.89 16.71
N LEU A 4 3.47 -59.25 15.78
CA LEU A 4 4.22 -58.27 14.98
C LEU A 4 3.40 -57.49 13.96
N ARG A 5 2.24 -58.01 13.52
CA ARG A 5 1.35 -57.32 12.58
C ARG A 5 0.52 -56.23 13.26
N LYS A 6 0.23 -56.30 14.54
CA LYS A 6 -0.53 -55.28 15.26
C LYS A 6 0.31 -54.02 15.57
N ILE A 7 1.60 -54.21 15.80
CA ILE A 7 2.53 -53.10 16.09
C ILE A 7 2.75 -52.25 14.82
N ASN A 8 2.82 -52.84 13.64
CA ASN A 8 3.00 -52.10 12.38
C ASN A 8 1.82 -51.19 12.04
N ASN A 9 0.59 -51.56 12.38
CA ASN A 9 -0.55 -50.70 12.07
C ASN A 9 -0.64 -49.49 13.01
N LEU A 10 -0.32 -49.64 14.29
CA LEU A 10 -0.33 -48.57 15.28
C LEU A 10 0.78 -47.54 15.04
N THR A 11 1.99 -48.01 14.69
CA THR A 11 3.12 -47.13 14.31
C THR A 11 2.85 -46.40 13.00
N CYS A 12 2.18 -47.00 12.03
CA CYS A 12 1.82 -46.37 10.78
C CYS A 12 0.82 -45.22 11.01
N TRP A 13 -0.19 -45.42 11.87
CA TRP A 13 -1.15 -44.40 12.25
C TRP A 13 -0.51 -43.22 13.00
N LEU A 14 0.45 -43.49 13.89
CA LEU A 14 1.19 -42.43 14.61
C LEU A 14 2.08 -41.59 13.68
N VAL A 15 2.74 -42.23 12.71
CA VAL A 15 3.57 -41.51 11.71
C VAL A 15 2.70 -40.64 10.78
N ILE A 16 1.53 -41.14 10.34
CA ILE A 16 0.59 -40.39 9.52
C ILE A 16 0.03 -39.21 10.31
N SER A 17 -0.31 -39.37 11.59
CA SER A 17 -0.78 -38.28 12.45
C SER A 17 0.28 -37.19 12.68
N PHE A 18 1.56 -37.55 12.74
CA PHE A 18 2.64 -36.59 12.92
C PHE A 18 2.95 -35.76 11.64
N LEU A 19 2.66 -36.30 10.47
CA LEU A 19 2.83 -35.60 9.18
C LEU A 19 1.78 -34.52 8.93
N PHE A 20 0.61 -34.60 9.58
CA PHE A 20 -0.46 -33.59 9.48
C PHE A 20 -0.25 -32.37 10.39
N PHE A 21 0.72 -32.36 11.30
CA PHE A 21 0.98 -31.27 12.24
C PHE A 21 1.99 -30.22 11.74
N GLN A 22 2.44 -30.31 10.51
CA GLN A 22 3.26 -29.27 9.89
C GLN A 22 2.38 -28.12 9.37
N THR A 23 1.76 -27.35 10.28
CA THR A 23 1.17 -26.08 9.92
C THR A 23 2.30 -25.09 9.60
N THR A 24 2.65 -24.96 8.33
CA THR A 24 3.50 -23.87 7.87
C THR A 24 2.72 -22.57 8.05
N GLU A 25 3.10 -21.77 9.02
CA GLU A 25 2.62 -20.39 9.14
C GLU A 25 3.09 -19.62 7.89
N SER A 26 2.23 -19.47 6.92
CA SER A 26 2.45 -18.57 5.78
C SER A 26 2.33 -17.13 6.27
N LYS A 27 3.45 -16.50 6.58
CA LYS A 27 3.48 -15.06 6.85
C LYS A 27 3.35 -14.33 5.52
N ALA A 28 2.22 -13.68 5.30
CA ALA A 28 2.07 -12.74 4.20
C ALA A 28 3.08 -11.60 4.41
N GLN A 29 4.12 -11.55 3.58
CA GLN A 29 5.08 -10.45 3.58
C GLN A 29 4.57 -9.34 2.66
N VAL A 30 4.37 -8.16 3.22
CA VAL A 30 4.20 -6.94 2.41
C VAL A 30 5.54 -6.61 1.77
N ILE A 31 5.58 -6.61 0.45
CA ILE A 31 6.78 -6.24 -0.31
C ILE A 31 6.95 -4.72 -0.17
N LYS A 32 8.08 -4.30 0.40
CA LYS A 32 8.43 -2.88 0.46
C LYS A 32 8.80 -2.39 -0.94
N MET A 33 8.12 -1.33 -1.38
CA MET A 33 8.37 -0.67 -2.65
C MET A 33 9.10 0.65 -2.41
N THR A 34 10.09 0.95 -3.24
CA THR A 34 10.73 2.27 -3.25
C THR A 34 9.83 3.30 -3.92
N THR A 35 10.03 4.60 -3.69
CA THR A 35 9.31 5.66 -4.40
C THR A 35 9.54 5.60 -5.91
N LYS A 36 10.69 5.10 -6.34
CA LYS A 36 11.00 4.83 -7.75
C LYS A 36 10.13 3.71 -8.31
N ASP A 37 10.00 2.60 -7.58
CA ASP A 37 9.17 1.46 -7.99
C ASP A 37 7.68 1.87 -8.05
N LEU A 38 7.20 2.59 -7.02
CA LEU A 38 5.85 3.13 -7.01
C LEU A 38 5.60 4.03 -8.23
N THR A 39 6.54 4.95 -8.55
CA THR A 39 6.43 5.82 -9.71
C THR A 39 6.41 5.03 -11.02
N ASN A 40 7.31 4.05 -11.17
CA ASN A 40 7.43 3.27 -12.40
C ASN A 40 6.21 2.39 -12.66
N GLN A 41 5.66 1.76 -11.62
CA GLN A 41 4.51 0.87 -11.71
C GLN A 41 3.17 1.60 -11.79
N SER A 42 3.14 2.90 -11.50
CA SER A 42 1.93 3.70 -11.57
C SER A 42 1.63 4.17 -13.00
N THR A 43 0.35 4.17 -13.37
CA THR A 43 -0.16 4.82 -14.58
C THR A 43 -0.12 6.34 -14.44
N ALA A 44 -0.45 6.83 -13.25
CA ALA A 44 -0.40 8.24 -12.91
C ALA A 44 0.13 8.44 -11.48
N VAL A 45 0.83 9.56 -11.28
CA VAL A 45 1.26 10.05 -9.97
C VAL A 45 0.84 11.51 -9.89
N LEU A 46 0.12 11.86 -8.83
CA LEU A 46 -0.37 13.22 -8.62
C LEU A 46 -0.23 13.63 -7.16
N TYR A 47 -0.27 14.92 -6.91
CA TYR A 47 -0.67 15.43 -5.60
C TYR A 47 -1.91 16.30 -5.73
N GLY A 48 -2.74 16.32 -4.68
CA GLY A 48 -4.00 17.02 -4.69
C GLY A 48 -4.80 16.76 -3.41
N LYS A 49 -6.05 17.19 -3.44
CA LYS A 49 -6.96 17.15 -2.29
C LYS A 49 -8.04 16.09 -2.44
N CYS A 50 -8.26 15.28 -1.40
CA CYS A 50 -9.41 14.41 -1.29
C CYS A 50 -10.69 15.25 -1.12
N SER A 51 -11.54 15.26 -2.12
CA SER A 51 -12.77 16.08 -2.12
C SER A 51 -13.99 15.32 -1.60
N LYS A 52 -14.04 13.99 -1.80
CA LYS A 52 -15.18 13.16 -1.44
C LYS A 52 -14.75 11.72 -1.16
N ILE A 53 -15.41 11.10 -0.19
CA ILE A 53 -15.22 9.68 0.14
C ILE A 53 -16.60 9.02 0.24
N LYS A 54 -16.80 7.89 -0.45
CA LYS A 54 -18.05 7.14 -0.43
C LYS A 54 -17.78 5.64 -0.45
N ALA A 55 -18.33 4.89 0.50
CA ALA A 55 -18.29 3.44 0.47
C ALA A 55 -19.55 2.89 -0.20
N GLU A 56 -19.38 1.92 -1.10
CA GLU A 56 -20.46 1.27 -1.83
C GLU A 56 -20.15 -0.19 -2.10
N TRP A 57 -21.19 -1.00 -2.24
CA TRP A 57 -21.07 -2.34 -2.77
C TRP A 57 -20.71 -2.30 -4.24
N ASN A 58 -19.90 -3.26 -4.71
CA ASN A 58 -19.77 -3.54 -6.12
C ASN A 58 -21.11 -4.05 -6.72
N ALA A 59 -21.19 -4.19 -8.05
CA ALA A 59 -22.42 -4.51 -8.75
C ALA A 59 -23.07 -5.83 -8.31
N ASP A 60 -22.27 -6.83 -7.96
CA ASP A 60 -22.73 -8.17 -7.51
C ASP A 60 -22.86 -8.26 -5.98
N LYS A 61 -22.66 -7.18 -5.26
CA LYS A 61 -22.72 -7.07 -3.79
C LYS A 61 -21.81 -8.06 -3.04
N SER A 62 -20.70 -8.44 -3.65
CA SER A 62 -19.72 -9.35 -3.03
C SER A 62 -18.63 -8.62 -2.24
N ILE A 63 -18.30 -7.38 -2.62
CA ILE A 63 -17.20 -6.59 -2.04
C ILE A 63 -17.64 -5.14 -1.85
N ILE A 64 -17.27 -4.52 -0.72
CA ILE A 64 -17.39 -3.09 -0.50
C ILE A 64 -16.11 -2.41 -1.02
N TYR A 65 -16.28 -1.34 -1.78
CA TYR A 65 -15.22 -0.42 -2.16
C TYR A 65 -15.45 0.94 -1.54
N THR A 66 -14.38 1.55 -1.08
CA THR A 66 -14.36 2.98 -0.75
C THR A 66 -13.86 3.74 -1.97
N TYR A 67 -14.71 4.55 -2.56
CA TYR A 67 -14.38 5.44 -3.68
C TYR A 67 -13.92 6.78 -3.13
N VAL A 68 -12.68 7.15 -3.44
CA VAL A 68 -12.05 8.41 -3.04
C VAL A 68 -11.92 9.29 -4.26
N THR A 69 -12.59 10.43 -4.27
CA THR A 69 -12.43 11.45 -5.32
C THR A 69 -11.31 12.41 -4.91
N VAL A 70 -10.32 12.54 -5.78
CA VAL A 70 -9.20 13.47 -5.59
C VAL A 70 -9.26 14.54 -6.68
N VAL A 71 -9.15 15.80 -6.30
CA VAL A 71 -8.94 16.92 -7.20
C VAL A 71 -7.44 17.17 -7.31
N PRO A 72 -6.81 16.84 -8.45
CA PRO A 72 -5.38 17.04 -8.63
C PRO A 72 -5.02 18.53 -8.61
N GLU A 73 -3.98 18.88 -7.88
CA GLU A 73 -3.32 20.18 -7.99
C GLU A 73 -2.26 20.11 -9.09
N GLU A 74 -1.51 18.99 -9.14
CA GLU A 74 -0.53 18.73 -10.20
C GLU A 74 -0.38 17.22 -10.45
N TYR A 75 -0.17 16.87 -11.73
CA TYR A 75 0.27 15.54 -12.17
C TYR A 75 1.79 15.51 -12.31
N ILE A 76 2.42 14.56 -11.63
CA ILE A 76 3.87 14.28 -11.74
C ILE A 76 4.13 13.32 -12.90
N LYS A 77 3.22 12.37 -13.09
CA LYS A 77 3.22 11.36 -14.16
C LYS A 77 1.81 11.10 -14.65
N GLY A 78 1.62 10.92 -15.95
CA GLY A 78 0.32 10.63 -16.56
C GLY A 78 -0.68 11.78 -16.41
N ASN A 79 -1.92 11.52 -16.78
CA ASN A 79 -3.06 12.44 -16.58
C ASN A 79 -4.36 11.63 -16.61
N LEU A 80 -5.18 11.75 -15.59
CA LEU A 80 -6.47 11.05 -15.44
C LEU A 80 -7.66 12.03 -15.37
N GLY A 81 -7.45 13.30 -15.72
CA GLY A 81 -8.48 14.34 -15.75
C GLY A 81 -8.44 15.29 -14.56
N SER A 82 -9.45 16.17 -14.49
CA SER A 82 -9.57 17.21 -13.44
C SER A 82 -10.07 16.66 -12.10
N GLU A 83 -10.70 15.50 -12.09
CA GLU A 83 -11.09 14.73 -10.91
C GLU A 83 -10.75 13.26 -11.14
N VAL A 84 -10.20 12.61 -10.13
CA VAL A 84 -9.82 11.21 -10.19
C VAL A 84 -10.52 10.44 -9.09
N THR A 85 -11.32 9.44 -9.47
CA THR A 85 -11.89 8.51 -8.51
C THR A 85 -10.99 7.29 -8.38
N ILE A 86 -10.54 7.02 -7.15
CA ILE A 86 -9.71 5.88 -6.78
C ILE A 86 -10.57 4.89 -6.02
N ALA A 87 -10.56 3.62 -6.41
CA ALA A 87 -11.29 2.56 -5.73
C ALA A 87 -10.36 1.82 -4.76
N ILE A 88 -10.69 1.86 -3.49
CA ILE A 88 -9.97 1.18 -2.41
C ILE A 88 -10.82 0.00 -1.96
N PRO A 89 -10.34 -1.25 -2.04
CA PRO A 89 -11.05 -2.38 -1.47
C PRO A 89 -11.25 -2.19 0.03
N GLY A 90 -12.46 -2.42 0.52
CA GLY A 90 -12.82 -2.22 1.90
C GLY A 90 -13.72 -1.00 2.13
N GLY A 91 -14.24 -0.88 3.35
CA GLY A 91 -15.13 0.19 3.75
C GLY A 91 -16.30 -0.30 4.60
N GLN A 92 -17.24 0.60 4.87
CA GLN A 92 -18.44 0.29 5.63
C GLN A 92 -19.69 0.80 4.91
N VAL A 93 -20.69 -0.08 4.78
CA VAL A 93 -22.02 0.24 4.25
C VAL A 93 -23.07 -0.27 5.24
N GLY A 94 -23.79 0.65 5.86
CA GLY A 94 -24.68 0.32 6.99
C GLY A 94 -23.90 -0.31 8.13
N ASP A 95 -24.38 -1.45 8.62
CA ASP A 95 -23.75 -2.19 9.72
C ASP A 95 -22.64 -3.16 9.27
N ILE A 96 -22.42 -3.26 7.94
CA ILE A 96 -21.45 -4.19 7.38
C ILE A 96 -20.13 -3.46 7.13
N LYS A 97 -19.07 -3.93 7.80
CA LYS A 97 -17.70 -3.46 7.64
C LYS A 97 -16.87 -4.54 6.95
N TYR A 98 -16.18 -4.16 5.87
CA TYR A 98 -15.25 -5.01 5.16
C TYR A 98 -13.85 -4.41 5.24
N GLU A 99 -12.92 -5.11 5.88
CA GLU A 99 -11.54 -4.65 6.06
C GLU A 99 -10.60 -5.46 5.17
N VAL A 100 -9.74 -4.74 4.45
CA VAL A 100 -8.67 -5.34 3.64
C VAL A 100 -7.35 -4.85 4.19
N SER A 101 -6.46 -5.80 4.50
CA SER A 101 -5.13 -5.49 5.01
C SER A 101 -4.33 -4.66 4.02
N ASP A 102 -3.47 -3.79 4.55
CA ASP A 102 -2.53 -2.97 3.77
C ASP A 102 -3.19 -1.98 2.78
N MET A 103 -4.43 -1.56 3.05
CA MET A 103 -5.07 -0.49 2.27
C MET A 103 -4.94 0.85 3.00
N PRO A 104 -4.66 1.95 2.26
CA PRO A 104 -4.57 3.26 2.88
C PRO A 104 -5.95 3.79 3.28
N LEU A 105 -5.98 4.48 4.42
CA LEU A 105 -7.14 5.25 4.84
C LEU A 105 -7.06 6.67 4.28
N PHE A 106 -8.20 7.22 3.88
CA PHE A 106 -8.32 8.58 3.37
C PHE A 106 -9.29 9.38 4.23
N ASN A 107 -9.08 10.70 4.28
CA ASN A 107 -10.00 11.64 4.92
C ASN A 107 -10.38 12.74 3.94
N GLU A 108 -11.64 13.18 3.98
CA GLU A 108 -12.09 14.34 3.18
C GLU A 108 -11.32 15.61 3.60
N GLY A 109 -10.92 16.40 2.62
CA GLY A 109 -10.10 17.59 2.82
C GLY A 109 -8.61 17.35 3.00
N GLU A 110 -8.16 16.10 3.03
CA GLU A 110 -6.75 15.73 3.17
C GLU A 110 -5.97 16.03 1.88
N ASP A 111 -4.78 16.63 2.02
CA ASP A 111 -3.84 16.80 0.92
C ASP A 111 -2.90 15.58 0.87
N ILE A 112 -2.76 14.99 -0.32
CA ILE A 112 -2.03 13.74 -0.51
C ILE A 112 -1.15 13.75 -1.76
N VAL A 113 -0.11 12.88 -1.76
CA VAL A 113 0.48 12.33 -2.98
C VAL A 113 -0.10 10.94 -3.18
N ALA A 114 -0.57 10.63 -4.39
CA ALA A 114 -1.15 9.35 -4.75
C ALA A 114 -0.43 8.72 -5.94
N PHE A 115 -0.07 7.44 -5.79
CA PHE A 115 0.47 6.59 -6.84
C PHE A 115 -0.65 5.69 -7.34
N ILE A 116 -1.07 5.87 -8.59
CA ILE A 116 -2.28 5.28 -9.15
C ILE A 116 -1.94 4.32 -10.28
N TRP A 117 -2.50 3.12 -10.22
CA TRP A 117 -2.50 2.16 -11.29
C TRP A 117 -3.92 2.00 -11.84
N THR A 118 -4.07 2.20 -13.15
CA THR A 118 -5.34 1.96 -13.83
C THR A 118 -5.35 0.55 -14.38
N ASN A 119 -6.27 -0.28 -13.91
CA ASN A 119 -6.38 -1.65 -14.37
C ASN A 119 -6.96 -1.73 -15.80
N PRO A 120 -6.90 -2.90 -16.48
CA PRO A 120 -7.42 -3.06 -17.83
C PRO A 120 -8.93 -2.77 -17.99
N ALA A 121 -9.70 -2.81 -16.90
CA ALA A 121 -11.12 -2.44 -16.87
C ALA A 121 -11.34 -0.92 -16.66
N GLY A 122 -10.29 -0.10 -16.67
CA GLY A 122 -10.35 1.34 -16.48
C GLY A 122 -10.55 1.81 -15.04
N LYS A 123 -10.46 0.90 -14.05
CA LYS A 123 -10.58 1.26 -12.63
C LYS A 123 -9.23 1.74 -12.08
N ASN A 124 -9.21 2.90 -11.44
CA ASN A 124 -8.04 3.42 -10.77
C ASN A 124 -7.93 2.82 -9.36
N LEU A 125 -6.78 2.28 -9.04
CA LEU A 125 -6.43 1.65 -7.78
C LEU A 125 -5.14 2.29 -7.24
N ILE A 126 -4.88 2.17 -5.94
CA ILE A 126 -3.60 2.59 -5.35
C ILE A 126 -2.52 1.55 -5.67
N THR A 127 -1.38 2.00 -6.16
CA THR A 127 -0.18 1.19 -6.38
C THR A 127 0.48 0.90 -5.03
N GLY A 128 0.83 -0.36 -4.76
CA GLY A 128 1.60 -0.73 -3.56
C GLY A 128 0.83 -0.62 -2.24
N GLY A 129 -0.52 -0.65 -2.28
CA GLY A 129 -1.34 -0.63 -1.07
C GLY A 129 -1.13 0.65 -0.25
N SER A 130 -0.94 0.50 1.07
CA SER A 130 -0.73 1.63 1.99
C SER A 130 0.49 2.50 1.64
N GLN A 131 1.48 1.95 0.95
CA GLN A 131 2.68 2.66 0.52
C GLN A 131 2.42 3.67 -0.60
N GLY A 132 1.37 3.46 -1.39
CA GLY A 132 1.00 4.28 -2.54
C GLY A 132 0.25 5.57 -2.20
N LYS A 133 0.00 5.85 -0.93
CA LYS A 133 -0.55 7.11 -0.45
C LYS A 133 0.43 7.77 0.52
N MET A 134 0.74 9.03 0.30
CA MET A 134 1.54 9.83 1.23
C MET A 134 0.77 11.08 1.61
N LYS A 135 0.71 11.39 2.91
CA LYS A 135 0.03 12.56 3.43
C LYS A 135 0.89 13.80 3.24
N ILE A 136 0.27 14.90 2.85
CA ILE A 136 0.90 16.23 2.83
C ILE A 136 0.43 16.99 4.06
N GLU A 137 1.36 17.48 4.87
CA GLU A 137 1.08 18.30 6.04
C GLU A 137 1.81 19.64 5.95
N LYS A 138 1.20 20.69 6.48
CA LYS A 138 1.85 21.99 6.60
C LYS A 138 2.69 22.01 7.88
N ASP A 139 3.97 22.28 7.75
CA ASP A 139 4.86 22.50 8.90
C ASP A 139 4.49 23.81 9.61
N ILE A 140 4.18 23.73 10.88
CA ILE A 140 3.66 24.87 11.66
C ILE A 140 4.72 25.98 11.81
N LYS A 141 6.01 25.61 11.84
CA LYS A 141 7.11 26.56 12.07
C LYS A 141 7.49 27.31 10.81
N THR A 142 7.55 26.59 9.68
CA THR A 142 8.06 27.13 8.41
C THR A 142 6.95 27.45 7.42
N GLY A 143 5.73 26.96 7.65
CA GLY A 143 4.60 27.08 6.72
C GLY A 143 4.73 26.24 5.44
N LYS A 144 5.84 25.50 5.28
CA LYS A 144 6.09 24.66 4.11
C LYS A 144 5.21 23.40 4.10
N ARG A 145 4.82 22.97 2.91
CA ARG A 145 4.16 21.66 2.73
C ARG A 145 5.19 20.55 2.79
N MET A 146 4.95 19.56 3.63
CA MET A 146 5.86 18.43 3.89
C MET A 146 5.13 17.13 3.55
N VAL A 147 5.81 16.21 2.85
CA VAL A 147 5.30 14.86 2.57
C VAL A 147 5.73 13.94 3.70
N GLN A 148 4.77 13.21 4.24
CA GLN A 148 5.00 12.13 5.20
C GLN A 148 4.63 10.81 4.53
N GLY A 149 5.63 9.99 4.22
CA GLY A 149 5.44 8.66 3.63
C GLY A 149 5.42 7.56 4.67
N SER A 150 4.82 6.44 4.33
CA SER A 150 4.96 5.19 5.08
C SER A 150 6.24 4.42 4.71
N THR A 151 6.97 4.88 3.71
CA THR A 151 8.19 4.23 3.20
C THR A 151 9.45 4.87 3.74
N THR A 152 10.39 4.04 4.14
CA THR A 152 11.73 4.42 4.65
C THR A 152 12.60 5.11 3.58
N ASP A 153 12.13 5.17 2.32
CA ASP A 153 12.90 5.65 1.16
C ASP A 153 12.74 7.14 0.84
N VAL A 154 12.17 7.90 1.77
CA VAL A 154 12.17 9.36 1.66
C VAL A 154 13.60 9.90 1.78
N VAL A 155 14.54 9.08 2.27
CA VAL A 155 15.93 9.49 2.49
C VAL A 155 16.92 8.51 1.89
N THR A 156 17.78 9.08 1.07
CA THR A 156 19.17 8.75 0.74
C THR A 156 19.44 7.54 -0.17
N GLU A 157 19.87 7.85 -1.38
CA GLU A 157 21.12 7.28 -1.89
C GLU A 157 22.31 8.09 -1.36
N PRO A 158 23.49 7.48 -1.03
CA PRO A 158 24.15 6.47 -1.83
C PRO A 158 24.51 5.19 -1.06
N GLU A 159 24.72 4.11 -1.80
CA GLU A 159 25.39 2.90 -1.34
C GLU A 159 26.74 3.21 -0.67
N VAL A 160 26.78 3.11 0.64
CA VAL A 160 28.03 2.85 1.34
C VAL A 160 27.95 1.43 1.86
N LYS A 161 28.75 0.54 1.24
CA LYS A 161 29.01 -0.82 1.73
C LYS A 161 29.52 -0.75 3.16
N GLY A 162 28.79 -1.44 4.05
CA GLY A 162 29.28 -1.86 5.35
C GLY A 162 28.94 -0.94 6.52
N ILE A 163 27.67 -0.92 6.96
CA ILE A 163 27.33 -0.59 8.34
C ILE A 163 26.13 -1.44 8.79
N ASP A 164 26.30 -1.97 9.98
CA ASP A 164 25.47 -2.82 10.81
C ASP A 164 23.96 -2.55 10.73
N LYS A 165 23.16 -3.62 10.49
CA LYS A 165 21.70 -3.59 10.47
C LYS A 165 21.13 -3.50 11.89
N SER A 166 21.26 -2.39 12.56
CA SER A 166 20.38 -2.05 13.67
C SER A 166 19.22 -1.22 13.11
N ALA A 167 18.05 -1.85 12.94
CA ALA A 167 16.82 -1.16 12.54
C ALA A 167 16.52 -0.03 13.53
N LYS A 168 16.94 1.19 13.21
CA LYS A 168 16.39 2.37 13.85
C LYS A 168 14.96 2.50 13.40
N THR A 169 14.02 2.20 14.26
CA THR A 169 12.62 2.64 14.20
C THR A 169 12.63 4.18 14.32
N GLY A 170 13.01 4.84 13.23
CA GLY A 170 12.98 6.29 13.11
C GLY A 170 11.54 6.72 12.78
N LYS A 171 11.09 7.80 13.46
CA LYS A 171 9.90 8.56 13.07
C LYS A 171 9.99 8.83 11.57
N PRO A 172 8.90 8.64 10.79
CA PRO A 172 8.95 8.84 9.34
C PRO A 172 9.46 10.25 9.04
N GLU A 173 10.51 10.33 8.23
CA GLU A 173 11.14 11.60 7.87
C GLU A 173 10.21 12.38 6.96
N LYS A 174 10.02 13.67 7.26
CA LYS A 174 9.22 14.60 6.46
C LYS A 174 10.14 15.31 5.47
N VAL A 175 9.75 15.29 4.19
CA VAL A 175 10.48 15.94 3.10
C VAL A 175 9.64 17.08 2.53
N PRO A 176 10.22 18.24 2.16
CA PRO A 176 9.50 19.30 1.46
C PRO A 176 8.82 18.76 0.19
N LEU A 177 7.56 19.16 -0.05
CA LEU A 177 6.79 18.67 -1.19
C LEU A 177 7.49 18.98 -2.52
N ASP A 178 8.08 20.17 -2.66
CA ASP A 178 8.73 20.60 -3.90
C ASP A 178 9.94 19.73 -4.25
N ASP A 179 10.74 19.37 -3.22
CA ASP A 179 11.90 18.48 -3.36
C ASP A 179 11.45 17.06 -3.74
N PHE A 180 10.39 16.59 -3.08
CA PHE A 180 9.80 15.28 -3.35
C PHE A 180 9.24 15.19 -4.77
N VAL A 181 8.48 16.20 -5.23
CA VAL A 181 7.95 16.30 -6.59
C VAL A 181 9.07 16.30 -7.63
N THR A 182 10.13 17.07 -7.38
CA THR A 182 11.30 17.13 -8.27
C THR A 182 11.96 15.75 -8.41
N LYS A 183 12.11 15.03 -7.30
CA LYS A 183 12.63 13.66 -7.29
C LYS A 183 11.75 12.70 -8.10
N LEU A 184 10.44 12.75 -7.90
CA LEU A 184 9.49 11.90 -8.63
C LEU A 184 9.46 12.20 -10.13
N LYS A 185 9.53 13.48 -10.54
CA LYS A 185 9.64 13.88 -11.95
C LYS A 185 10.91 13.31 -12.60
N GLY A 186 12.00 13.19 -11.84
CA GLY A 186 13.21 12.51 -12.29
C GLY A 186 12.98 11.04 -12.61
N TYR A 187 12.21 10.32 -11.80
CA TYR A 187 11.86 8.92 -12.03
C TYR A 187 10.87 8.71 -13.19
N ALA A 188 9.93 9.64 -13.37
CA ALA A 188 8.89 9.54 -14.40
C ALA A 188 9.40 9.76 -15.85
N LYS A 189 10.63 10.24 -16.04
CA LYS A 189 11.23 10.52 -17.36
C LYS A 189 11.90 9.29 -18.01
N HIS A 190 12.02 8.21 -17.29
CA HIS A 190 12.62 6.94 -17.73
C HIS A 190 11.58 5.82 -17.74
#